data_8644e60698d1717897e969158b9872b9
#
_entry.id   8644e60698d1717897e969158b9872b9
#
_cell.length_a   1.000
_cell.length_b   1.000
_cell.length_c   1.000
_cell.angle_alpha   90.00
_cell.angle_beta   90.00
_cell.angle_gamma   90.00
#
_symmetry.space_group_name_H-M   'P 1'
#
loop_
_entity.id
_entity.type
_entity.pdbx_description
1 polymer ?
#
loop_
_entity_poly.entity_id
_entity_poly.type
_entity_poly.pdbx_seq_one_letter_code
_entity_poly.pdbx_strand_id
1 'polypeptide(L)'
;MNRVYTTVSVIFCLCLACAAQGQGQPASLAMNMHMETSHEHSMAATAPVTFAELETTAAQLEKARQATEKYRNVQMAEADGYKAIGPDVPGMGIHYVQVQHDHRSNPGPQAAGFNVEHPDILLYEKDAASPGGYSLVGVSYLLNAEADSDGQPKNPPFPKSLASWHRHSDLCVLPDRSVKGHLNAEQCKALGGRFTELTQWMVHAWIWKDSPAGVFSPTNPTVQ
;
A
#
# COMPACT_ATOMS: atom_id res chain seq x y z
N MET A 1 7.34 -52.12 -33.64
CA MET A 1 7.11 -52.00 -35.10
C MET A 1 5.68 -51.58 -35.28
N ASN A 2 5.46 -50.42 -35.74
CA ASN A 2 4.50 -49.78 -36.66
C ASN A 2 4.31 -48.32 -36.29
N ARG A 3 4.95 -47.48 -37.07
CA ARG A 3 4.72 -46.03 -37.15
C ARG A 3 3.51 -45.79 -38.03
N VAL A 4 2.60 -44.91 -37.58
CA VAL A 4 1.59 -44.30 -38.47
C VAL A 4 1.81 -42.81 -38.48
N TYR A 5 2.21 -42.30 -39.61
CA TYR A 5 2.28 -40.86 -39.94
C TYR A 5 0.93 -40.42 -40.47
N THR A 6 0.35 -39.36 -39.97
CA THR A 6 -0.82 -38.71 -40.58
C THR A 6 -0.47 -37.27 -40.95
N THR A 7 -0.59 -37.05 -42.24
CA THR A 7 -0.27 -35.83 -42.99
C THR A 7 -1.24 -34.69 -42.69
N VAL A 8 -0.67 -33.48 -42.59
CA VAL A 8 -1.37 -32.21 -42.51
C VAL A 8 -1.70 -31.73 -43.93
N SER A 9 -2.97 -31.43 -44.19
CA SER A 9 -3.41 -30.73 -45.40
C SER A 9 -3.71 -29.26 -45.05
N VAL A 10 -2.96 -28.39 -45.68
CA VAL A 10 -3.16 -26.95 -45.72
C VAL A 10 -4.10 -26.60 -46.87
N ILE A 11 -5.21 -25.96 -46.55
CA ILE A 11 -6.10 -25.39 -47.59
C ILE A 11 -5.98 -23.86 -47.51
N PHE A 12 -5.39 -23.30 -48.56
CA PHE A 12 -5.38 -21.87 -48.87
C PHE A 12 -6.70 -21.53 -49.59
N CYS A 13 -7.44 -20.58 -49.07
CA CYS A 13 -8.56 -19.99 -49.81
C CYS A 13 -8.32 -18.49 -49.96
N LEU A 14 -7.91 -18.09 -51.16
CA LEU A 14 -7.95 -16.71 -51.67
C LEU A 14 -9.38 -16.43 -52.14
N CYS A 15 -9.97 -15.33 -51.72
CA CYS A 15 -11.05 -14.70 -52.47
C CYS A 15 -10.90 -13.18 -52.49
N LEU A 16 -11.00 -12.70 -53.72
CA LEU A 16 -10.80 -11.35 -54.25
C LEU A 16 -11.82 -10.32 -53.74
N ALA A 17 -11.38 -9.09 -53.90
CA ALA A 17 -12.03 -7.81 -53.71
C ALA A 17 -13.41 -7.66 -54.37
N CYS A 18 -14.27 -6.86 -53.72
CA CYS A 18 -15.27 -6.04 -54.38
C CYS A 18 -15.38 -4.69 -53.68
N ALA A 19 -15.04 -3.64 -54.43
CA ALA A 19 -15.26 -2.26 -54.04
C ALA A 19 -16.72 -1.87 -54.35
N ALA A 20 -17.37 -1.19 -53.43
CA ALA A 20 -18.57 -0.37 -53.73
C ALA A 20 -18.53 0.90 -52.87
N GLN A 21 -18.48 2.03 -53.58
CA GLN A 21 -18.63 3.38 -53.03
C GLN A 21 -20.10 3.62 -52.71
N GLY A 22 -20.36 4.18 -51.51
CA GLY A 22 -21.69 4.67 -51.11
C GLY A 22 -21.50 5.84 -50.13
N GLN A 23 -21.63 7.06 -50.64
CA GLN A 23 -21.71 8.29 -49.88
C GLN A 23 -23.04 8.33 -49.14
N GLY A 24 -22.99 8.62 -47.86
CA GLY A 24 -24.17 8.91 -47.07
C GLY A 24 -23.77 9.37 -45.68
N GLN A 25 -23.62 10.68 -45.47
CA GLN A 25 -23.61 11.24 -44.10
C GLN A 25 -25.02 11.18 -43.51
N PRO A 26 -25.15 10.87 -42.25
CA PRO A 26 -26.14 11.53 -41.42
C PRO A 26 -25.59 12.11 -40.13
N ALA A 27 -26.00 13.33 -39.90
CA ALA A 27 -26.38 13.96 -38.63
C ALA A 27 -25.53 13.64 -37.38
N SER A 28 -24.76 14.66 -37.02
CA SER A 28 -24.27 14.95 -35.70
C SER A 28 -25.34 14.79 -34.62
N LEU A 29 -25.24 13.74 -33.84
CA LEU A 29 -25.79 13.67 -32.48
C LEU A 29 -24.65 14.00 -31.54
N ALA A 30 -24.58 15.28 -31.14
CA ALA A 30 -23.72 15.72 -30.05
C ALA A 30 -24.22 15.08 -28.77
N MET A 31 -23.64 13.93 -28.41
CA MET A 31 -23.74 13.38 -27.07
C MET A 31 -22.78 14.20 -26.20
N ASN A 32 -23.36 15.11 -25.40
CA ASN A 32 -22.66 15.74 -24.28
C ASN A 32 -22.26 14.63 -23.29
N MET A 33 -21.11 14.03 -23.52
CA MET A 33 -20.41 13.30 -22.47
C MET A 33 -19.81 14.37 -21.54
N HIS A 34 -20.43 14.55 -20.39
CA HIS A 34 -19.79 15.17 -19.25
C HIS A 34 -18.56 14.31 -18.97
N MET A 35 -17.43 14.82 -19.40
CA MET A 35 -16.12 14.30 -19.06
C MET A 35 -15.88 14.74 -17.62
N GLU A 36 -16.20 13.83 -16.69
CA GLU A 36 -15.73 13.98 -15.32
C GLU A 36 -14.22 14.15 -15.40
N THR A 37 -13.76 15.28 -14.93
CA THR A 37 -12.35 15.60 -14.81
C THR A 37 -11.69 14.54 -13.95
N SER A 38 -11.06 13.57 -14.62
CA SER A 38 -10.05 12.76 -13.99
C SER A 38 -9.05 13.71 -13.35
N HIS A 39 -8.91 13.62 -12.04
CA HIS A 39 -7.82 14.27 -11.33
C HIS A 39 -6.52 13.75 -11.96
N GLU A 40 -5.93 14.54 -12.82
CA GLU A 40 -4.56 14.36 -13.24
C GLU A 40 -3.71 14.53 -11.97
N HIS A 41 -3.37 13.41 -11.35
CA HIS A 41 -2.22 13.36 -10.48
C HIS A 41 -1.03 13.68 -11.37
N SER A 42 -0.63 14.95 -11.38
CA SER A 42 0.64 15.35 -11.92
C SER A 42 1.71 14.53 -11.19
N MET A 43 2.16 13.48 -11.85
CA MET A 43 3.32 12.71 -11.44
C MET A 43 4.51 13.67 -11.61
N ALA A 44 4.78 14.47 -10.59
CA ALA A 44 6.06 15.16 -10.51
C ALA A 44 7.13 14.10 -10.73
N ALA A 45 7.96 14.30 -11.75
CA ALA A 45 9.01 13.33 -12.10
C ALA A 45 9.95 13.25 -10.90
N THR A 46 9.74 12.24 -10.06
CA THR A 46 10.64 11.91 -8.96
C THR A 46 12.01 11.62 -9.56
N ALA A 47 13.04 12.24 -9.02
CA ALA A 47 14.40 11.95 -9.44
C ALA A 47 14.64 10.43 -9.46
N PRO A 48 15.33 9.89 -10.47
CA PRO A 48 15.59 8.46 -10.55
C PRO A 48 16.33 8.01 -9.29
N VAL A 49 15.93 6.86 -8.76
CA VAL A 49 16.59 6.25 -7.61
C VAL A 49 18.05 5.92 -7.93
N THR A 50 18.95 6.25 -7.03
CA THR A 50 20.37 5.93 -7.16
C THR A 50 20.68 4.53 -6.65
N PHE A 51 21.78 3.95 -7.10
CA PHE A 51 22.24 2.66 -6.60
C PHE A 51 22.53 2.69 -5.08
N ALA A 52 23.09 3.78 -4.56
CA ALA A 52 23.35 3.96 -3.14
C ALA A 52 22.06 4.01 -2.30
N GLU A 53 21.01 4.62 -2.81
CA GLU A 53 19.69 4.62 -2.15
C GLU A 53 19.07 3.22 -2.13
N LEU A 54 19.20 2.45 -3.21
CA LEU A 54 18.75 1.06 -3.26
C LEU A 54 19.48 0.19 -2.25
N GLU A 55 20.81 0.28 -2.21
CA GLU A 55 21.65 -0.48 -1.28
C GLU A 55 21.34 -0.14 0.19
N THR A 56 21.25 1.16 0.50
CA THR A 56 20.89 1.64 1.84
C THR A 56 19.51 1.15 2.26
N THR A 57 18.52 1.27 1.36
CA THR A 57 17.16 0.83 1.63
C THR A 57 17.09 -0.67 1.83
N ALA A 58 17.76 -1.47 1.01
CA ALA A 58 17.81 -2.92 1.17
C ALA A 58 18.42 -3.32 2.53
N ALA A 59 19.51 -2.67 2.94
CA ALA A 59 20.10 -2.91 4.25
C ALA A 59 19.18 -2.52 5.42
N GLN A 60 18.40 -1.43 5.27
CA GLN A 60 17.39 -1.04 6.26
C GLN A 60 16.26 -2.07 6.35
N LEU A 61 15.73 -2.54 5.23
CA LEU A 61 14.68 -3.56 5.21
C LEU A 61 15.14 -4.90 5.80
N GLU A 62 16.39 -5.28 5.57
CA GLU A 62 16.97 -6.49 6.18
C GLU A 62 17.07 -6.35 7.70
N LYS A 63 17.51 -5.19 8.22
CA LYS A 63 17.51 -4.91 9.67
C LYS A 63 16.09 -4.99 10.26
N ALA A 64 15.11 -4.40 9.56
CA ALA A 64 13.71 -4.49 9.97
C ALA A 64 13.24 -5.94 10.05
N ARG A 65 13.58 -6.74 9.04
CA ARG A 65 13.24 -8.16 8.98
C ARG A 65 13.84 -8.92 10.16
N GLN A 66 15.13 -8.75 10.42
CA GLN A 66 15.81 -9.41 11.55
C GLN A 66 15.22 -9.01 12.90
N ALA A 67 14.95 -7.73 13.11
CA ALA A 67 14.40 -7.23 14.37
C ALA A 67 12.96 -7.70 14.61
N THR A 68 12.20 -7.95 13.54
CA THR A 68 10.78 -8.35 13.61
C THR A 68 10.57 -9.87 13.50
N GLU A 69 11.62 -10.69 13.36
CA GLU A 69 11.54 -12.16 13.28
C GLU A 69 10.72 -12.75 14.44
N LYS A 70 10.93 -12.28 15.67
CA LYS A 70 10.20 -12.73 16.86
C LYS A 70 8.69 -12.50 16.77
N TYR A 71 8.27 -11.50 16.01
CA TYR A 71 6.86 -11.14 15.85
C TYR A 71 6.11 -12.00 14.81
N ARG A 72 6.77 -12.97 14.19
CA ARG A 72 6.08 -14.04 13.46
C ARG A 72 5.17 -14.84 14.39
N ASN A 73 5.43 -14.81 15.68
CA ASN A 73 4.47 -15.19 16.70
C ASN A 73 3.77 -13.91 17.22
N VAL A 74 2.50 -13.73 16.88
CA VAL A 74 1.72 -12.56 17.26
C VAL A 74 1.69 -12.32 18.78
N GLN A 75 1.75 -13.36 19.59
CA GLN A 75 1.79 -13.26 21.04
C GLN A 75 3.03 -12.53 21.55
N MET A 76 4.15 -12.62 20.84
CA MET A 76 5.36 -11.85 21.16
C MET A 76 5.16 -10.36 20.85
N ALA A 77 4.45 -10.03 19.79
CA ALA A 77 4.10 -8.64 19.50
C ALA A 77 3.17 -8.07 20.58
N GLU A 78 2.17 -8.83 21.01
CA GLU A 78 1.26 -8.43 22.09
C GLU A 78 1.99 -8.24 23.42
N ALA A 79 2.93 -9.13 23.75
CA ALA A 79 3.76 -9.02 24.96
C ALA A 79 4.65 -7.77 24.94
N ASP A 80 5.13 -7.37 23.77
CA ASP A 80 5.92 -6.15 23.56
C ASP A 80 5.05 -4.89 23.39
N GLY A 81 3.73 -4.99 23.59
CA GLY A 81 2.83 -3.84 23.66
C GLY A 81 2.16 -3.45 22.34
N TYR A 82 2.31 -4.24 21.29
CA TYR A 82 1.52 -4.06 20.07
C TYR A 82 0.09 -4.54 20.28
N LYS A 83 -0.88 -3.81 19.75
CA LYS A 83 -2.30 -4.16 19.85
C LYS A 83 -3.00 -3.98 18.53
N ALA A 84 -3.87 -4.93 18.19
CA ALA A 84 -4.72 -4.82 17.03
C ALA A 84 -5.62 -3.58 17.12
N ILE A 85 -5.67 -2.80 16.05
CA ILE A 85 -6.56 -1.66 15.90
C ILE A 85 -7.31 -1.76 14.57
N GLY A 86 -8.57 -1.39 14.58
CA GLY A 86 -9.38 -1.40 13.37
C GLY A 86 -9.73 -2.81 12.86
N PRO A 87 -10.40 -2.86 11.72
CA PRO A 87 -10.80 -4.11 11.07
C PRO A 87 -9.62 -4.75 10.33
N ASP A 88 -9.83 -5.99 9.93
CA ASP A 88 -9.06 -6.65 8.87
C ASP A 88 -9.39 -5.98 7.53
N VAL A 89 -8.39 -5.46 6.85
CA VAL A 89 -8.55 -4.71 5.61
C VAL A 89 -7.95 -5.51 4.44
N PRO A 90 -8.74 -5.89 3.43
CA PRO A 90 -8.23 -6.59 2.27
C PRO A 90 -7.03 -5.87 1.64
N GLY A 91 -5.95 -6.59 1.40
CA GLY A 91 -4.72 -6.03 0.86
C GLY A 91 -3.84 -5.27 1.87
N MET A 92 -4.28 -5.15 3.13
CA MET A 92 -3.48 -4.53 4.20
C MET A 92 -3.42 -5.39 5.46
N GLY A 93 -4.41 -6.28 5.67
CA GLY A 93 -4.52 -7.10 6.87
C GLY A 93 -4.88 -6.30 8.12
N ILE A 94 -4.53 -6.83 9.27
CA ILE A 94 -4.80 -6.24 10.58
C ILE A 94 -3.57 -5.46 11.06
N HIS A 95 -3.78 -4.22 11.48
CA HIS A 95 -2.74 -3.35 12.00
C HIS A 95 -2.57 -3.56 13.50
N TYR A 96 -1.41 -4.02 13.92
CA TYR A 96 -1.01 -4.09 15.32
C TYR A 96 -0.09 -2.91 15.63
N VAL A 97 -0.61 -1.94 16.36
CA VAL A 97 0.09 -0.67 16.65
C VAL A 97 0.77 -0.73 18.00
N GLN A 98 2.00 -0.23 18.07
CA GLN A 98 2.74 -0.07 19.32
C GLN A 98 2.10 1.06 20.15
N VAL A 99 1.40 0.68 21.23
CA VAL A 99 0.61 1.64 22.04
C VAL A 99 1.41 2.31 23.16
N GLN A 100 2.62 1.82 23.46
CA GLN A 100 3.48 2.36 24.53
C GLN A 100 4.38 3.48 24.05
N HIS A 101 4.64 3.59 22.74
CA HIS A 101 5.36 4.72 22.19
C HIS A 101 4.41 5.89 21.97
N ASP A 102 4.70 7.02 22.61
CA ASP A 102 4.00 8.27 22.29
C ASP A 102 4.53 8.80 20.94
N HIS A 103 3.92 8.32 19.86
CA HIS A 103 4.26 8.73 18.51
C HIS A 103 4.06 10.24 18.25
N ARG A 104 3.37 10.95 19.18
CA ARG A 104 3.18 12.41 19.09
C ARG A 104 4.45 13.18 19.47
N SER A 105 5.30 12.57 20.24
CA SER A 105 6.59 13.12 20.67
C SER A 105 7.76 12.65 19.81
N ASN A 106 7.52 11.81 18.77
CA ASN A 106 8.60 11.39 17.89
C ASN A 106 8.94 12.56 16.93
N PRO A 107 10.00 13.31 17.22
CA PRO A 107 10.46 14.36 16.31
C PRO A 107 10.93 13.66 15.03
N GLY A 108 10.50 14.14 13.86
CA GLY A 108 10.76 13.53 12.57
C GLY A 108 12.21 13.07 12.33
N PRO A 109 12.53 12.44 11.20
CA PRO A 109 13.72 11.61 10.97
C PRO A 109 15.07 12.33 11.11
N GLN A 110 15.07 13.63 11.17
CA GLN A 110 16.27 14.46 11.45
C GLN A 110 16.53 14.64 12.95
N ALA A 111 15.56 14.34 13.77
CA ALA A 111 15.71 14.33 15.22
C ALA A 111 15.64 12.87 15.64
N ALA A 112 16.68 12.34 16.12
CA ALA A 112 16.97 11.08 16.85
C ALA A 112 15.76 10.12 17.15
N GLY A 113 14.92 9.76 16.16
CA GLY A 113 13.68 9.01 16.43
C GLY A 113 13.32 7.90 15.47
N PHE A 114 13.67 7.99 14.18
CA PHE A 114 13.37 6.89 13.26
C PHE A 114 14.31 5.71 13.51
N ASN A 115 13.71 4.58 13.88
CA ASN A 115 14.44 3.34 14.04
C ASN A 115 13.77 2.24 13.21
N VAL A 116 14.44 1.80 12.17
CA VAL A 116 13.95 0.75 11.28
C VAL A 116 13.75 -0.59 11.99
N GLU A 117 14.45 -0.82 13.10
CA GLU A 117 14.33 -2.05 13.91
C GLU A 117 13.11 -2.04 14.84
N HIS A 118 12.47 -0.89 15.00
CA HIS A 118 11.28 -0.71 15.84
C HIS A 118 10.11 -0.10 15.03
N PRO A 119 9.46 -0.88 14.16
CA PRO A 119 8.32 -0.39 13.41
C PRO A 119 7.18 0.05 14.34
N ASP A 120 6.46 1.09 13.95
CA ASP A 120 5.30 1.60 14.69
C ASP A 120 4.11 0.66 14.60
N ILE A 121 4.03 -0.10 13.49
CA ILE A 121 2.92 -0.99 13.19
C ILE A 121 3.45 -2.29 12.60
N LEU A 122 2.89 -3.40 13.05
CA LEU A 122 3.04 -4.72 12.43
C LEU A 122 1.77 -5.05 11.65
N LEU A 123 1.91 -5.62 10.47
CA LEU A 123 0.81 -5.98 9.58
C LEU A 123 0.65 -7.50 9.58
N TYR A 124 -0.53 -7.98 9.95
CA TYR A 124 -0.84 -9.40 10.01
C TYR A 124 -2.01 -9.75 9.11
N GLU A 125 -1.96 -10.94 8.54
CA GLU A 125 -3.12 -11.61 7.95
C GLU A 125 -3.55 -12.79 8.81
N LYS A 126 -4.83 -13.18 8.73
CA LYS A 126 -5.31 -14.39 9.39
C LYS A 126 -4.70 -15.63 8.74
N ASP A 127 -4.12 -16.49 9.56
CA ASP A 127 -3.54 -17.76 9.13
C ASP A 127 -3.64 -18.78 10.25
N ALA A 128 -4.61 -19.68 10.14
CA ALA A 128 -4.85 -20.72 11.16
C ALA A 128 -3.66 -21.68 11.35
N ALA A 129 -2.72 -21.75 10.40
CA ALA A 129 -1.53 -22.59 10.51
C ALA A 129 -0.38 -21.90 11.27
N SER A 130 -0.46 -20.58 11.43
CA SER A 130 0.57 -19.78 12.11
C SER A 130 0.32 -19.70 13.63
N PRO A 131 1.37 -19.49 14.43
CA PRO A 131 1.26 -19.32 15.88
C PRO A 131 0.31 -18.17 16.24
N GLY A 132 -0.71 -18.44 17.04
CA GLY A 132 -1.73 -17.46 17.41
C GLY A 132 -2.78 -17.16 16.33
N GLY A 133 -2.76 -17.88 15.19
CA GLY A 133 -3.74 -17.72 14.12
C GLY A 133 -3.49 -16.57 13.16
N TYR A 134 -2.25 -16.02 13.15
CA TYR A 134 -1.86 -14.88 12.33
C TYR A 134 -0.46 -15.06 11.76
N SER A 135 -0.27 -14.64 10.51
CA SER A 135 1.03 -14.52 9.85
C SER A 135 1.44 -13.06 9.74
N LEU A 136 2.65 -12.73 10.17
CA LEU A 136 3.25 -11.42 9.92
C LEU A 136 3.53 -11.27 8.43
N VAL A 137 3.00 -10.22 7.80
CA VAL A 137 3.13 -9.98 6.35
C VAL A 137 3.98 -8.75 6.03
N GLY A 138 4.03 -7.79 6.93
CA GLY A 138 4.78 -6.57 6.73
C GLY A 138 4.86 -5.73 7.99
N VAL A 139 5.47 -4.56 7.83
CA VAL A 139 5.58 -3.55 8.87
C VAL A 139 5.16 -2.19 8.30
N SER A 140 4.88 -1.24 9.20
CA SER A 140 4.65 0.15 8.79
C SER A 140 5.34 1.10 9.75
N TYR A 141 5.76 2.22 9.20
CA TYR A 141 6.44 3.29 9.93
C TYR A 141 5.63 4.56 9.84
N LEU A 142 5.57 5.28 10.94
CA LEU A 142 4.96 6.60 11.04
C LEU A 142 6.06 7.67 11.03
N LEU A 143 5.79 8.76 10.33
CA LEU A 143 6.73 9.86 10.23
C LEU A 143 6.02 11.18 10.47
N ASN A 144 6.51 11.93 11.47
CA ASN A 144 6.07 13.29 11.70
C ASN A 144 7.00 14.25 10.95
N ALA A 145 6.62 14.60 9.75
CA ALA A 145 7.37 15.53 8.89
C ALA A 145 6.43 16.52 8.22
N GLU A 146 6.94 17.71 7.94
CA GLU A 146 6.27 18.66 7.07
C GLU A 146 6.21 18.10 5.64
N ALA A 147 5.22 18.56 4.87
CA ALA A 147 5.21 18.31 3.44
C ALA A 147 6.24 19.23 2.75
N ASP A 148 6.88 18.71 1.72
CA ASP A 148 7.70 19.51 0.80
C ASP A 148 6.87 20.14 -0.33
N SER A 149 7.53 20.75 -1.31
CA SER A 149 6.87 21.38 -2.47
C SER A 149 6.07 20.39 -3.32
N ASP A 150 6.40 19.11 -3.26
CA ASP A 150 5.76 18.06 -4.06
C ASP A 150 4.62 17.36 -3.29
N GLY A 151 4.28 17.89 -2.10
CA GLY A 151 3.27 17.31 -1.24
C GLY A 151 3.68 15.96 -0.63
N GLN A 152 4.99 15.69 -0.51
CA GLN A 152 5.59 14.49 0.04
C GLN A 152 6.29 14.81 1.37
N PRO A 153 6.60 13.83 2.22
CA PRO A 153 7.31 14.11 3.46
C PRO A 153 8.71 14.68 3.17
N LYS A 154 9.09 15.68 3.93
CA LYS A 154 10.41 16.30 3.83
C LYS A 154 11.47 15.35 4.42
N ASN A 155 12.50 15.02 3.63
CA ASN A 155 13.62 14.16 4.03
C ASN A 155 13.21 12.82 4.69
N PRO A 156 12.40 11.99 4.04
CA PRO A 156 11.97 10.72 4.62
C PRO A 156 13.15 9.72 4.68
N PRO A 157 13.09 8.77 5.64
CA PRO A 157 14.15 7.77 5.81
C PRO A 157 14.24 6.75 4.66
N PHE A 158 13.13 6.49 3.97
CA PHE A 158 13.10 5.75 2.71
C PHE A 158 12.85 6.73 1.57
N PRO A 159 13.64 6.67 0.48
CA PRO A 159 13.53 7.62 -0.63
C PRO A 159 12.12 7.67 -1.23
N LYS A 160 11.62 8.85 -1.52
CA LYS A 160 10.29 9.07 -2.16
C LYS A 160 10.17 8.39 -3.53
N SER A 161 11.29 8.18 -4.20
CA SER A 161 11.37 7.43 -5.46
C SER A 161 11.11 5.93 -5.31
N LEU A 162 11.22 5.38 -4.10
CA LEU A 162 11.01 3.97 -3.78
C LEU A 162 9.77 3.74 -2.93
N ALA A 163 9.51 4.64 -1.97
CA ALA A 163 8.55 4.43 -0.90
C ALA A 163 7.28 5.26 -1.10
N SER A 164 6.14 4.61 -1.09
CA SER A 164 4.81 5.24 -1.24
C SER A 164 4.35 5.84 0.09
N TRP A 165 4.94 6.97 0.47
CA TRP A 165 4.52 7.72 1.65
C TRP A 165 3.13 8.31 1.45
N HIS A 166 2.23 8.06 2.39
CA HIS A 166 0.85 8.54 2.33
C HIS A 166 0.33 8.97 3.70
N ARG A 167 -0.81 9.65 3.72
CA ARG A 167 -1.53 10.12 4.92
C ARG A 167 -3.01 9.78 4.78
N HIS A 168 -3.67 9.67 5.91
CA HIS A 168 -5.12 9.48 5.97
C HIS A 168 -5.79 10.73 6.51
N SER A 169 -6.92 11.11 5.93
CA SER A 169 -7.72 12.28 6.33
C SER A 169 -9.14 11.93 6.79
N ASP A 170 -9.48 10.65 6.82
CA ASP A 170 -10.83 10.14 7.02
C ASP A 170 -10.93 9.08 8.12
N LEU A 171 -10.01 9.13 9.10
CA LEU A 171 -9.97 8.16 10.19
C LEU A 171 -10.75 8.64 11.41
N CYS A 172 -11.47 7.72 12.03
CA CYS A 172 -12.18 7.91 13.29
C CYS A 172 -11.60 6.96 14.34
N VAL A 173 -11.05 7.52 15.41
CA VAL A 173 -10.55 6.76 16.57
C VAL A 173 -11.68 6.67 17.59
N LEU A 174 -12.18 5.47 17.87
CA LEU A 174 -13.24 5.22 18.83
C LEU A 174 -12.72 5.19 20.29
N PRO A 175 -13.60 5.26 21.30
CA PRO A 175 -13.20 5.24 22.72
C PRO A 175 -12.43 3.97 23.13
N ASP A 176 -12.72 2.83 22.50
CA ASP A 176 -12.01 1.55 22.67
C ASP A 176 -10.66 1.49 21.94
N ARG A 177 -10.25 2.62 21.31
CA ARG A 177 -9.06 2.78 20.46
C ARG A 177 -9.12 2.06 19.12
N SER A 178 -10.23 1.42 18.77
CA SER A 178 -10.40 0.92 17.41
C SER A 178 -10.47 2.09 16.41
N VAL A 179 -10.05 1.82 15.17
CA VAL A 179 -10.02 2.82 14.10
C VAL A 179 -10.97 2.40 12.99
N LYS A 180 -11.77 3.37 12.54
CA LYS A 180 -12.62 3.22 11.36
C LYS A 180 -12.19 4.24 10.31
N GLY A 181 -12.01 3.79 9.07
CA GLY A 181 -11.77 4.64 7.90
C GLY A 181 -13.05 5.06 7.19
N HIS A 182 -12.89 5.95 6.21
CA HIS A 182 -13.95 6.41 5.33
C HIS A 182 -15.17 7.04 6.04
N LEU A 183 -14.91 7.74 7.14
CA LEU A 183 -15.91 8.49 7.89
C LEU A 183 -15.62 9.98 7.81
N ASN A 184 -16.68 10.79 7.77
CA ASN A 184 -16.55 12.22 8.01
C ASN A 184 -16.61 12.55 9.51
N ALA A 185 -16.38 13.81 9.88
CA ALA A 185 -16.34 14.26 11.27
C ALA A 185 -17.68 14.03 12.01
N GLU A 186 -18.81 14.23 11.33
CA GLU A 186 -20.15 14.05 11.92
C GLU A 186 -20.44 12.58 12.20
N GLN A 187 -20.12 11.71 11.26
CA GLN A 187 -20.27 10.27 11.41
C GLN A 187 -19.38 9.74 12.55
N CYS A 188 -18.15 10.23 12.63
CA CYS A 188 -17.22 9.89 13.72
C CYS A 188 -17.76 10.35 15.07
N LYS A 189 -18.26 11.58 15.16
CA LYS A 189 -18.85 12.13 16.38
C LYS A 189 -20.10 11.34 16.82
N ALA A 190 -20.93 10.90 15.88
CA ALA A 190 -22.11 10.08 16.17
C ALA A 190 -21.74 8.72 16.81
N LEU A 191 -20.54 8.22 16.52
CA LEU A 191 -19.97 7.00 17.12
C LEU A 191 -19.21 7.28 18.44
N GLY A 192 -19.21 8.52 18.92
CA GLY A 192 -18.45 8.93 20.11
C GLY A 192 -16.94 8.96 19.90
N GLY A 193 -16.51 8.91 18.65
CA GLY A 193 -15.09 8.87 18.27
C GLY A 193 -14.47 10.25 18.10
N ARG A 194 -13.15 10.25 17.95
CA ARG A 194 -12.35 11.43 17.60
C ARG A 194 -11.92 11.35 16.15
N PHE A 195 -12.41 12.28 15.36
CA PHE A 195 -12.05 12.40 13.95
C PHE A 195 -10.61 12.90 13.79
N THR A 196 -9.87 12.34 12.84
CA THR A 196 -8.50 12.74 12.50
C THR A 196 -8.52 13.42 11.15
N GLU A 197 -8.30 14.74 11.13
CA GLU A 197 -8.27 15.53 9.89
C GLU A 197 -7.09 15.12 8.99
N LEU A 198 -5.95 14.82 9.60
CA LEU A 198 -4.77 14.35 8.87
C LEU A 198 -3.86 13.55 9.81
N THR A 199 -3.48 12.34 9.40
CA THR A 199 -2.53 11.51 10.15
C THR A 199 -1.08 11.99 9.96
N GLN A 200 -0.16 11.39 10.70
CA GLN A 200 1.27 11.37 10.36
C GLN A 200 1.43 10.70 8.98
N TRP A 201 2.57 10.93 8.34
CA TRP A 201 2.96 10.16 7.17
C TRP A 201 3.13 8.70 7.55
N MET A 202 2.74 7.83 6.63
CA MET A 202 2.83 6.38 6.80
C MET A 202 3.45 5.75 5.56
N VAL A 203 4.22 4.70 5.77
CA VAL A 203 4.70 3.83 4.70
C VAL A 203 4.60 2.38 5.12
N HIS A 204 4.10 1.52 4.26
CA HIS A 204 4.12 0.07 4.43
C HIS A 204 5.40 -0.51 3.84
N ALA A 205 5.92 -1.57 4.45
CA ALA A 205 7.02 -2.36 3.91
C ALA A 205 6.69 -3.86 4.02
N TRP A 206 6.43 -4.47 2.87
CA TRP A 206 6.04 -5.88 2.74
C TRP A 206 7.27 -6.79 2.78
N ILE A 207 7.89 -6.92 3.97
CA ILE A 207 9.16 -7.63 4.16
C ILE A 207 8.98 -9.10 4.54
N TRP A 208 7.75 -9.55 4.82
CA TRP A 208 7.43 -10.93 5.23
C TRP A 208 6.57 -11.67 4.20
N LYS A 209 5.84 -10.95 3.38
CA LYS A 209 5.05 -11.50 2.28
C LYS A 209 5.27 -10.65 1.03
N ASP A 210 5.81 -11.27 -0.01
CA ASP A 210 6.12 -10.57 -1.25
C ASP A 210 4.87 -9.88 -1.83
N SER A 211 5.04 -8.65 -2.26
CA SER A 211 4.01 -7.88 -2.92
C SER A 211 4.36 -7.72 -4.41
N PRO A 212 3.51 -8.19 -5.33
CA PRO A 212 3.72 -7.97 -6.76
C PRO A 212 3.62 -6.49 -7.15
N ALA A 213 3.03 -5.66 -6.28
CA ALA A 213 2.96 -4.20 -6.46
C ALA A 213 4.20 -3.46 -5.93
N GLY A 214 5.19 -4.19 -5.39
CA GLY A 214 6.43 -3.64 -4.82
C GLY A 214 6.44 -3.62 -3.30
N VAL A 215 7.66 -3.62 -2.73
CA VAL A 215 7.89 -3.72 -1.29
C VAL A 215 7.27 -2.56 -0.50
N PHE A 216 7.17 -1.38 -1.07
CA PHE A 216 6.58 -0.20 -0.44
C PHE A 216 5.20 0.19 -1.00
N SER A 217 4.53 -0.72 -1.69
CA SER A 217 3.17 -0.41 -2.17
C SER A 217 2.21 -0.16 -0.99
N PRO A 218 1.24 0.73 -1.13
CA PRO A 218 0.25 1.01 -0.07
C PRO A 218 -0.57 -0.23 0.30
N THR A 219 -0.76 -1.14 -0.65
CA THR A 219 -1.46 -2.42 -0.45
C THR A 219 -0.67 -3.56 -1.04
N ASN A 220 -0.86 -4.77 -0.52
CA ASN A 220 -0.35 -6.01 -1.08
C ASN A 220 -1.54 -6.88 -1.52
N PRO A 221 -1.79 -7.05 -2.82
CA PRO A 221 -2.96 -7.78 -3.31
C PRO A 221 -2.97 -9.27 -2.95
N THR A 222 -1.87 -9.79 -2.40
CA THR A 222 -1.78 -11.19 -1.94
C THR A 222 -2.19 -11.37 -0.48
N VAL A 223 -2.37 -10.28 0.28
CA VAL A 223 -2.86 -10.27 1.68
C VAL A 223 -4.39 -10.37 1.67
N GLN A 224 -4.93 -11.34 2.40
CA GLN A 224 -6.37 -11.66 2.45
C GLN A 224 -7.00 -11.23 3.77
#